data_42230f4f22ff6755c026d98a5ed55ceb
#
_entry.id   42230f4f22ff6755c026d98a5ed55ceb
#
_cell.length_a   1.000
_cell.length_b   1.000
_cell.length_c   1.000
_cell.angle_alpha   90.00
_cell.angle_beta   90.00
_cell.angle_gamma   90.00
#
_symmetry.space_group_name_H-M   'P 1'
#
loop_
_entity.id
_entity.type
_entity.pdbx_description
1 polymer ?
#
loop_
_entity_poly.entity_id
_entity_poly.type
_entity_poly.pdbx_seq_one_letter_code
_entity_poly.pdbx_strand_id
1 'polypeptide(L)'
;MSAFARLSSASAEAAALKARAALDLARQDRGHTLIVAPIDGVVGNRQVQVGDFVQPGSRVFTVVPTRSLYVVANFKETQTRGMREGQKAKVYVDALGETLTGTVESFAPGSGSEFTLLPFEPGSGNFTKIVQRVGVRIRLDPGQPALARLRPGLSVTATVKLR
;
A
#
# COMPACT_ATOMS: atom_id res chain seq x y z
N MET A 1 36.04 24.46 47.23
CA MET A 1 36.23 23.91 45.86
C MET A 1 36.54 25.06 44.93
N SER A 2 37.73 25.09 44.34
CA SER A 2 38.20 26.20 43.51
C SER A 2 37.43 26.28 42.16
N ALA A 3 37.28 27.47 41.61
CA ALA A 3 36.65 27.69 40.30
C ALA A 3 37.30 26.84 39.20
N PHE A 4 38.55 26.56 39.33
CA PHE A 4 39.33 25.72 38.40
C PHE A 4 38.80 24.26 38.36
N ALA A 5 38.43 23.68 39.51
CA ALA A 5 37.90 22.33 39.57
C ALA A 5 36.48 22.21 38.91
N ARG A 6 35.67 23.28 38.99
CA ARG A 6 34.37 23.32 38.31
C ARG A 6 34.48 23.47 36.80
N LEU A 7 35.46 24.22 36.32
CA LEU A 7 35.71 24.36 34.88
C LEU A 7 36.23 23.07 34.28
N SER A 8 37.10 22.33 34.97
CA SER A 8 37.61 21.05 34.51
C SER A 8 36.51 19.96 34.47
N SER A 9 35.63 19.92 35.47
CA SER A 9 34.48 18.97 35.44
C SER A 9 33.50 19.28 34.35
N ALA A 10 33.16 20.58 34.13
CA ALA A 10 32.27 20.98 33.06
C ALA A 10 32.82 20.65 31.66
N SER A 11 34.12 20.84 31.47
CA SER A 11 34.78 20.46 30.19
C SER A 11 34.82 18.95 29.97
N ALA A 12 35.01 18.17 31.02
CA ALA A 12 34.96 16.71 30.95
C ALA A 12 33.55 16.20 30.68
N GLU A 13 32.53 16.80 31.30
CA GLU A 13 31.12 16.49 31.00
C GLU A 13 30.74 16.82 29.58
N ALA A 14 31.16 17.98 29.07
CA ALA A 14 30.90 18.36 27.67
C ALA A 14 31.60 17.40 26.70
N ALA A 15 32.82 16.98 26.99
CA ALA A 15 33.54 15.97 26.19
C ALA A 15 32.82 14.61 26.21
N ALA A 16 32.30 14.18 27.36
CA ALA A 16 31.56 12.94 27.50
C ALA A 16 30.23 12.99 26.72
N LEU A 17 29.49 14.11 26.76
CA LEU A 17 28.26 14.31 26.00
C LEU A 17 28.56 14.28 24.50
N LYS A 18 29.61 14.96 24.04
CA LYS A 18 30.04 14.92 22.63
C LYS A 18 30.39 13.51 22.17
N ALA A 19 31.12 12.75 22.98
CA ALA A 19 31.48 11.37 22.67
C ALA A 19 30.25 10.44 22.59
N ARG A 20 29.28 10.64 23.50
CA ARG A 20 28.01 9.91 23.46
C ARG A 20 27.18 10.23 22.20
N ALA A 21 27.06 11.51 21.85
CA ALA A 21 26.37 11.92 20.63
C ALA A 21 27.01 11.33 19.37
N ALA A 22 28.33 11.32 19.30
CA ALA A 22 29.06 10.70 18.18
C ALA A 22 28.85 9.18 18.11
N LEU A 23 28.82 8.50 19.27
CA LEU A 23 28.53 7.07 19.34
C LEU A 23 27.09 6.76 18.89
N ASP A 24 26.12 7.56 19.30
CA ASP A 24 24.73 7.36 18.93
C ASP A 24 24.50 7.61 17.43
N LEU A 25 25.15 8.60 16.86
CA LEU A 25 25.18 8.82 15.41
C LEU A 25 25.75 7.62 14.65
N ALA A 26 26.92 7.12 15.09
CA ALA A 26 27.54 5.95 14.46
C ALA A 26 26.69 4.68 14.58
N ARG A 27 25.95 4.52 15.69
CA ARG A 27 24.98 3.43 15.86
C ARG A 27 23.80 3.57 14.92
N GLN A 28 23.29 4.77 14.74
CA GLN A 28 22.22 5.07 13.81
C GLN A 28 22.66 4.77 12.37
N ASP A 29 23.82 5.23 11.97
CA ASP A 29 24.38 4.96 10.64
C ASP A 29 24.54 3.45 10.38
N ARG A 30 25.04 2.71 11.38
CA ARG A 30 25.07 1.25 11.32
C ARG A 30 23.68 0.63 11.22
N GLY A 31 22.68 1.19 11.92
CA GLY A 31 21.29 0.74 11.81
C GLY A 31 20.73 0.87 10.40
N HIS A 32 21.09 1.94 9.69
CA HIS A 32 20.67 2.18 8.31
C HIS A 32 21.30 1.22 7.29
N THR A 33 22.34 0.48 7.64
CA THR A 33 22.92 -0.55 6.76
C THR A 33 22.06 -1.81 6.69
N LEU A 34 21.11 -1.98 7.62
CA LEU A 34 20.18 -3.11 7.64
C LEU A 34 18.79 -2.65 7.19
N ILE A 35 18.36 -3.11 6.01
CA ILE A 35 17.03 -2.82 5.49
C ILE A 35 16.11 -3.98 5.85
N VAL A 36 15.14 -3.72 6.71
CA VAL A 36 14.19 -4.71 7.22
C VAL A 36 12.83 -4.50 6.54
N ALA A 37 12.15 -5.61 6.21
CA ALA A 37 10.79 -5.55 5.70
C ALA A 37 9.83 -5.01 6.78
N PRO A 38 9.08 -3.92 6.52
CA PRO A 38 8.17 -3.34 7.51
C PRO A 38 6.87 -4.14 7.68
N ILE A 39 6.60 -5.07 6.78
CA ILE A 39 5.38 -5.88 6.75
C ILE A 39 5.68 -7.31 6.31
N ASP A 40 4.82 -8.25 6.71
CA ASP A 40 4.84 -9.61 6.18
C ASP A 40 4.41 -9.63 4.72
N GLY A 41 5.18 -10.31 3.86
CA GLY A 41 4.87 -10.37 2.44
C GLY A 41 5.88 -11.17 1.64
N VAL A 42 5.70 -11.15 0.33
CA VAL A 42 6.62 -11.76 -0.63
C VAL A 42 7.38 -10.64 -1.34
N VAL A 43 8.70 -10.83 -1.45
CA VAL A 43 9.55 -9.90 -2.19
C VAL A 43 9.24 -10.03 -3.69
N GLY A 44 8.80 -8.93 -4.27
CA GLY A 44 8.63 -8.78 -5.70
C GLY A 44 9.64 -7.78 -6.24
N ASN A 45 9.95 -7.92 -7.52
CA ASN A 45 10.76 -6.95 -8.28
C ASN A 45 12.01 -6.44 -7.55
N ARG A 46 12.97 -7.33 -7.31
CA ARG A 46 14.29 -6.96 -6.79
C ARG A 46 15.06 -6.20 -7.89
N GLN A 47 15.42 -4.96 -7.63
CA GLN A 47 16.10 -4.07 -8.59
C GLN A 47 17.61 -3.94 -8.33
N VAL A 48 18.12 -4.54 -7.25
CA VAL A 48 19.51 -4.44 -6.86
C VAL A 48 20.17 -5.81 -6.74
N GLN A 49 21.45 -5.86 -7.02
CA GLN A 49 22.30 -7.04 -6.88
C GLN A 49 23.45 -6.75 -5.93
N VAL A 50 24.13 -7.80 -5.47
CA VAL A 50 25.32 -7.65 -4.65
C VAL A 50 26.41 -6.97 -5.48
N GLY A 51 26.96 -5.88 -4.95
CA GLY A 51 27.94 -5.04 -5.64
C GLY A 51 27.36 -3.74 -6.21
N ASP A 52 26.03 -3.59 -6.28
CA ASP A 52 25.42 -2.35 -6.74
C ASP A 52 25.62 -1.22 -5.73
N PHE A 53 25.87 -0.03 -6.23
CA PHE A 53 25.90 1.18 -5.43
C PHE A 53 24.49 1.74 -5.29
N VAL A 54 24.01 1.85 -4.04
CA VAL A 54 22.67 2.39 -3.73
C VAL A 54 22.80 3.75 -3.04
N GLN A 55 21.90 4.65 -3.36
CA GLN A 55 21.78 5.99 -2.74
C GLN A 55 20.52 6.07 -1.88
N PRO A 56 20.45 7.03 -0.93
CA PRO A 56 19.22 7.33 -0.24
C PRO A 56 18.06 7.59 -1.23
N GLY A 57 16.95 6.88 -1.06
CA GLY A 57 15.82 6.94 -2.00
C GLY A 57 15.85 5.92 -3.14
N SER A 58 16.93 5.15 -3.31
CA SER A 58 16.96 4.06 -4.28
C SER A 58 15.96 2.97 -3.90
N ARG A 59 15.17 2.52 -4.89
CA ARG A 59 14.25 1.39 -4.70
C ARG A 59 15.02 0.08 -4.76
N VAL A 60 15.11 -0.62 -3.65
CA VAL A 60 15.85 -1.89 -3.52
C VAL A 60 14.99 -3.07 -3.94
N PHE A 61 13.80 -3.17 -3.36
CA PHE A 61 12.80 -4.20 -3.67
C PHE A 61 11.41 -3.75 -3.26
N THR A 62 10.40 -4.47 -3.73
CA THR A 62 9.01 -4.24 -3.35
C THR A 62 8.52 -5.41 -2.49
N VAL A 63 7.92 -5.13 -1.34
CA VAL A 63 7.26 -6.16 -0.53
C VAL A 63 5.76 -6.13 -0.84
N VAL A 64 5.24 -7.26 -1.28
CA VAL A 64 3.82 -7.44 -1.61
C VAL A 64 3.14 -8.15 -0.43
N PRO A 65 2.23 -7.48 0.30
CA PRO A 65 1.51 -8.12 1.39
C PRO A 65 0.58 -9.21 0.84
N THR A 66 0.67 -10.42 1.39
CA THR A 66 -0.15 -11.55 0.95
C THR A 66 -1.42 -11.74 1.78
N ARG A 67 -1.50 -11.12 2.96
CA ARG A 67 -2.62 -11.30 3.89
C ARG A 67 -3.70 -10.23 3.82
N SER A 68 -3.46 -9.13 3.12
CA SER A 68 -4.37 -7.97 3.02
C SER A 68 -4.78 -7.68 1.58
N LEU A 69 -5.04 -8.74 0.81
CA LEU A 69 -5.53 -8.60 -0.55
C LEU A 69 -7.00 -8.18 -0.55
N TYR A 70 -7.33 -7.27 -1.43
CA TYR A 70 -8.69 -6.83 -1.69
C TYR A 70 -8.94 -6.74 -3.19
N VAL A 71 -10.18 -6.70 -3.58
CA VAL A 71 -10.60 -6.54 -4.97
C VAL A 71 -11.17 -5.13 -5.16
N VAL A 72 -10.76 -4.47 -6.23
CA VAL A 72 -11.41 -3.24 -6.69
C VAL A 72 -12.20 -3.58 -7.95
N ALA A 73 -13.51 -3.60 -7.83
CA ALA A 73 -14.41 -3.88 -8.94
C ALA A 73 -15.06 -2.59 -9.44
N ASN A 74 -14.92 -2.31 -10.73
CA ASN A 74 -15.46 -1.10 -11.35
C ASN A 74 -16.86 -1.36 -11.91
N PHE A 75 -17.90 -1.01 -11.14
CA PHE A 75 -19.30 -1.13 -11.53
C PHE A 75 -19.77 0.11 -12.28
N LYS A 76 -20.76 -0.05 -13.18
CA LYS A 76 -21.44 1.09 -13.78
C LYS A 76 -22.21 1.85 -12.68
N GLU A 77 -22.24 3.17 -12.75
CA GLU A 77 -23.00 4.02 -11.81
C GLU A 77 -24.43 3.51 -11.57
N THR A 78 -25.11 3.08 -12.63
CA THR A 78 -26.47 2.54 -12.54
C THR A 78 -26.58 1.25 -11.73
N GLN A 79 -25.51 0.47 -11.67
CA GLN A 79 -25.46 -0.79 -10.92
C GLN A 79 -25.21 -0.56 -9.43
N THR A 80 -24.60 0.57 -9.07
CA THR A 80 -24.31 0.87 -7.66
C THR A 80 -25.51 1.38 -6.87
N ARG A 81 -26.61 1.75 -7.53
CA ARG A 81 -27.82 2.33 -6.89
C ARG A 81 -28.35 1.51 -5.70
N GLY A 82 -28.31 0.18 -5.81
CA GLY A 82 -28.79 -0.74 -4.76
C GLY A 82 -27.69 -1.33 -3.90
N MET A 83 -26.43 -0.96 -4.13
CA MET A 83 -25.30 -1.49 -3.39
C MET A 83 -25.08 -0.70 -2.09
N ARG A 84 -24.71 -1.41 -1.04
CA ARG A 84 -24.37 -0.85 0.27
C ARG A 84 -23.17 -1.57 0.87
N GLU A 85 -22.45 -0.88 1.72
CA GLU A 85 -21.39 -1.49 2.53
C GLU A 85 -21.94 -2.63 3.37
N GLY A 86 -21.15 -3.67 3.56
CA GLY A 86 -21.53 -4.89 4.28
C GLY A 86 -22.28 -5.93 3.44
N GLN A 87 -22.65 -5.65 2.20
CA GLN A 87 -23.29 -6.66 1.33
C GLN A 87 -22.29 -7.74 0.91
N LYS A 88 -22.81 -8.97 0.77
CA LYS A 88 -22.02 -10.11 0.32
C LYS A 88 -21.75 -10.03 -1.19
N ALA A 89 -20.52 -10.33 -1.54
CA ALA A 89 -20.05 -10.38 -2.92
C ALA A 89 -19.43 -11.75 -3.24
N LYS A 90 -19.59 -12.16 -4.49
CA LYS A 90 -18.88 -13.29 -5.07
C LYS A 90 -17.82 -12.74 -6.03
N VAL A 91 -16.61 -13.26 -5.94
CA VAL A 91 -15.50 -12.87 -6.77
C VAL A 91 -14.97 -14.10 -7.49
N TYR A 92 -15.22 -14.19 -8.77
CA TYR A 92 -14.66 -15.23 -9.62
C TYR A 92 -13.26 -14.79 -10.08
N VAL A 93 -12.26 -15.64 -9.84
CA VAL A 93 -10.87 -15.37 -10.20
C VAL A 93 -10.52 -16.18 -11.44
N ASP A 94 -10.30 -15.48 -12.56
CA ASP A 94 -10.11 -16.12 -13.88
C ASP A 94 -8.90 -17.06 -13.88
N ALA A 95 -7.79 -16.65 -13.28
CA ALA A 95 -6.55 -17.44 -13.24
C ALA A 95 -6.66 -18.71 -12.39
N LEU A 96 -7.60 -18.80 -11.46
CA LEU A 96 -7.78 -19.96 -10.59
C LEU A 96 -8.98 -20.81 -10.99
N GLY A 97 -9.93 -20.27 -11.76
CA GLY A 97 -11.20 -20.91 -12.08
C GLY A 97 -12.11 -21.08 -10.86
N GLU A 98 -11.88 -20.31 -9.79
CA GLU A 98 -12.56 -20.47 -8.51
C GLU A 98 -13.33 -19.20 -8.11
N THR A 99 -14.42 -19.39 -7.36
CA THR A 99 -15.21 -18.30 -6.81
C THR A 99 -14.91 -18.13 -5.33
N LEU A 100 -14.49 -16.93 -4.96
CA LEU A 100 -14.28 -16.52 -3.58
C LEU A 100 -15.47 -15.72 -3.08
N THR A 101 -15.66 -15.73 -1.77
CA THR A 101 -16.63 -14.86 -1.10
C THR A 101 -15.94 -13.64 -0.51
N GLY A 102 -16.66 -12.55 -0.48
CA GLY A 102 -16.19 -11.30 0.10
C GLY A 102 -17.35 -10.42 0.54
N THR A 103 -17.00 -9.29 1.08
CA THR A 103 -17.95 -8.30 1.59
C THR A 103 -17.58 -6.93 1.04
N VAL A 104 -18.56 -6.17 0.57
CA VAL A 104 -18.37 -4.78 0.14
C VAL A 104 -17.88 -3.97 1.33
N GLU A 105 -16.69 -3.40 1.20
CA GLU A 105 -16.02 -2.64 2.27
C GLU A 105 -16.27 -1.14 2.13
N SER A 106 -16.10 -0.61 0.91
CA SER A 106 -16.29 0.83 0.65
C SER A 106 -16.49 1.10 -0.83
N PHE A 107 -16.98 2.30 -1.11
CA PHE A 107 -17.11 2.85 -2.45
C PHE A 107 -16.05 3.92 -2.66
N ALA A 108 -15.55 4.03 -3.90
CA ALA A 108 -14.71 5.17 -4.26
C ALA A 108 -15.49 6.47 -4.08
N PRO A 109 -14.86 7.54 -3.55
CA PRO A 109 -15.53 8.82 -3.30
C PRO A 109 -15.96 9.57 -4.57
N GLY A 110 -15.53 9.10 -5.74
CA GLY A 110 -15.88 9.67 -7.04
C GLY A 110 -15.78 8.63 -8.15
N SER A 111 -16.21 9.00 -9.35
CA SER A 111 -16.03 8.17 -10.53
C SER A 111 -14.56 8.09 -10.97
N GLY A 112 -14.21 7.03 -11.67
CA GLY A 112 -12.83 6.83 -12.15
C GLY A 112 -12.32 7.98 -13.03
N SER A 113 -13.20 8.71 -13.72
CA SER A 113 -12.84 9.86 -14.55
C SER A 113 -12.34 11.07 -13.76
N GLU A 114 -12.80 11.25 -12.50
CA GLU A 114 -12.38 12.36 -11.64
C GLU A 114 -10.95 12.21 -11.11
N PHE A 115 -10.43 10.96 -11.10
CA PHE A 115 -9.09 10.65 -10.59
C PHE A 115 -8.06 10.38 -11.69
N THR A 116 -8.42 10.59 -12.97
CA THR A 116 -7.45 10.48 -14.07
C THR A 116 -6.64 11.77 -14.19
N LEU A 117 -5.33 11.62 -14.42
CA LEU A 117 -4.40 12.75 -14.63
C LEU A 117 -4.73 13.59 -15.88
N LEU A 118 -5.52 13.05 -16.79
CA LEU A 118 -6.05 13.73 -17.98
C LEU A 118 -7.57 13.62 -17.93
N PRO A 119 -8.29 14.65 -17.43
CA PRO A 119 -9.73 14.69 -17.53
C PRO A 119 -10.13 14.64 -19.00
N PHE A 120 -11.00 13.72 -19.37
CA PHE A 120 -11.57 13.68 -20.71
C PHE A 120 -12.55 14.86 -20.82
N GLU A 121 -12.12 15.98 -21.38
CA GLU A 121 -13.03 17.02 -21.81
C GLU A 121 -13.76 16.55 -23.07
N PRO A 122 -15.08 16.34 -23.03
CA PRO A 122 -15.83 16.07 -24.24
C PRO A 122 -15.73 17.30 -25.15
N GLY A 123 -14.92 17.18 -26.20
CA GLY A 123 -14.84 18.21 -27.24
C GLY A 123 -16.23 18.51 -27.79
N SER A 124 -16.51 19.79 -27.93
CA SER A 124 -17.72 20.43 -28.39
C SER A 124 -18.63 19.61 -29.33
N GLY A 125 -19.87 19.42 -28.94
CA GLY A 125 -20.97 19.25 -29.88
C GLY A 125 -21.86 18.03 -29.76
N ASN A 126 -21.49 16.94 -29.09
CA ASN A 126 -22.37 15.81 -28.87
C ASN A 126 -22.40 15.45 -27.39
N PHE A 127 -23.52 15.75 -26.72
CA PHE A 127 -23.83 15.31 -25.36
C PHE A 127 -24.11 13.80 -25.32
N THR A 128 -23.10 12.98 -25.59
CA THR A 128 -23.21 11.56 -25.34
C THR A 128 -22.93 11.31 -23.86
N LYS A 129 -23.94 10.89 -23.11
CA LYS A 129 -23.79 10.50 -21.70
C LYS A 129 -22.81 9.34 -21.61
N ILE A 130 -21.57 9.61 -21.19
CA ILE A 130 -20.56 8.59 -20.95
C ILE A 130 -20.93 7.87 -19.66
N VAL A 131 -21.03 6.53 -19.71
CA VAL A 131 -21.33 5.70 -18.55
C VAL A 131 -20.14 5.75 -17.58
N GLN A 132 -20.34 6.40 -16.44
CA GLN A 132 -19.33 6.48 -15.40
C GLN A 132 -19.21 5.14 -14.65
N ARG A 133 -17.99 4.84 -14.18
CA ARG A 133 -17.71 3.65 -13.37
C ARG A 133 -17.27 4.09 -11.98
N VAL A 134 -17.82 3.42 -10.98
CA VAL A 134 -17.50 3.64 -9.56
C VAL A 134 -16.73 2.42 -9.07
N GLY A 135 -15.56 2.66 -8.48
CA GLY A 135 -14.76 1.62 -7.86
C GLY A 135 -15.40 1.15 -6.55
N VAL A 136 -15.64 -0.14 -6.44
CA VAL A 136 -16.14 -0.77 -5.21
C VAL A 136 -15.06 -1.67 -4.66
N ARG A 137 -14.63 -1.38 -3.43
CA ARG A 137 -13.67 -2.21 -2.72
C ARG A 137 -14.37 -3.35 -2.03
N ILE A 138 -13.92 -4.57 -2.33
CA ILE A 138 -14.44 -5.80 -1.77
C ILE A 138 -13.32 -6.46 -0.96
N ARG A 139 -13.55 -6.60 0.33
CA ARG A 139 -12.68 -7.38 1.21
C ARG A 139 -13.04 -8.85 1.09
N LEU A 140 -12.04 -9.69 0.85
CA LEU A 140 -12.22 -11.14 0.77
C LEU A 140 -12.41 -11.72 2.17
N ASP A 141 -13.36 -12.63 2.32
CA ASP A 141 -13.61 -13.29 3.61
C ASP A 141 -12.44 -14.24 3.93
N PRO A 142 -11.95 -14.26 5.19
CA PRO A 142 -10.82 -15.11 5.58
C PRO A 142 -11.15 -16.61 5.54
N GLY A 143 -10.13 -17.45 5.59
CA GLY A 143 -10.29 -18.91 5.69
C GLY A 143 -10.56 -19.64 4.37
N GLN A 144 -10.52 -18.97 3.24
CA GLN A 144 -10.70 -19.61 1.94
C GLN A 144 -9.34 -20.11 1.39
N PRO A 145 -9.22 -21.41 1.01
CA PRO A 145 -7.94 -21.99 0.57
C PRO A 145 -7.31 -21.26 -0.63
N ALA A 146 -8.13 -20.75 -1.54
CA ALA A 146 -7.67 -20.05 -2.71
C ALA A 146 -6.97 -18.71 -2.42
N LEU A 147 -7.16 -18.11 -1.24
CA LEU A 147 -6.49 -16.86 -0.85
C LEU A 147 -4.95 -16.99 -0.88
N ALA A 148 -4.40 -18.15 -0.52
CA ALA A 148 -2.96 -18.38 -0.54
C ALA A 148 -2.35 -18.35 -1.95
N ARG A 149 -3.17 -18.60 -2.98
CA ARG A 149 -2.77 -18.63 -4.38
C ARG A 149 -3.00 -17.31 -5.10
N LEU A 150 -3.69 -16.36 -4.46
CA LEU A 150 -3.93 -15.06 -5.05
C LEU A 150 -2.63 -14.26 -5.20
N ARG A 151 -2.60 -13.48 -6.25
CA ARG A 151 -1.53 -12.51 -6.52
C ARG A 151 -2.17 -11.17 -6.94
N PRO A 152 -1.59 -10.02 -6.57
CA PRO A 152 -2.03 -8.75 -7.12
C PRO A 152 -1.95 -8.74 -8.64
N GLY A 153 -2.89 -8.05 -9.29
CA GLY A 153 -2.94 -7.94 -10.75
C GLY A 153 -3.71 -9.03 -11.48
N LEU A 154 -4.28 -10.01 -10.76
CA LEU A 154 -5.16 -11.00 -11.38
C LEU A 154 -6.49 -10.38 -11.81
N SER A 155 -6.99 -10.83 -12.96
CA SER A 155 -8.34 -10.48 -13.43
C SER A 155 -9.39 -11.21 -12.64
N VAL A 156 -10.45 -10.48 -12.27
CA VAL A 156 -11.55 -11.02 -11.49
C VAL A 156 -12.90 -10.46 -11.96
N THR A 157 -13.92 -11.27 -11.84
CA THR A 157 -15.31 -10.85 -12.05
C THR A 157 -16.05 -10.82 -10.70
N ALA A 158 -16.55 -9.66 -10.31
CA ALA A 158 -17.25 -9.48 -9.05
C ALA A 158 -18.78 -9.36 -9.26
N THR A 159 -19.53 -10.07 -8.44
CA THR A 159 -21.00 -10.01 -8.39
C THR A 159 -21.44 -9.70 -6.96
N VAL A 160 -22.18 -8.61 -6.78
CA VAL A 160 -22.73 -8.20 -5.47
C VAL A 160 -24.19 -8.63 -5.41
N LYS A 161 -24.59 -9.29 -4.33
CA LYS A 161 -25.99 -9.67 -4.10
C LYS A 161 -26.73 -8.47 -3.54
N LEU A 162 -27.61 -7.89 -4.35
CA LEU A 162 -28.55 -6.85 -3.91
C LEU A 162 -29.63 -7.48 -3.03
N ARG A 163 -30.02 -6.79 -1.99
CA ARG A 163 -31.17 -7.15 -1.15
C ARG A 163 -32.41 -6.47 -1.67
#